data_d469a5d160a658fe45b7f89353b5f455
#
_entry.id   d469a5d160a658fe45b7f89353b5f455
#
_cell.length_a   1.000
_cell.length_b   1.000
_cell.length_c   1.000
_cell.angle_alpha   90.00
_cell.angle_beta   90.00
_cell.angle_gamma   90.00
#
_symmetry.space_group_name_H-M   'P 1'
#
loop_
_entity.id
_entity.type
_entity.pdbx_description
1 polymer ?
#
loop_
_entity_poly.entity_id
_entity_poly.type
_entity_poly.pdbx_seq_one_letter_code
_entity_poly.pdbx_strand_id
1 'polypeptide(L)'
;FRIASISKLYMATAVAKLANNGTLSLDKTLADYLPELADRIEYADQITLRMMVQHRSGIPNFTDAEGWDWFASQTDIDKALALVLDKPADFKPDARTSYSNTNYLLIGRILDEVLGYSHQQYIADEILAPLGLTHTYSLLSQVNYDDVVSGYWYEYDDDLRQLDHVIPGGSMIATAEDVGIFLRALNDGLLLNDDEQAIYSSIYEYEHTGWVPGYHSIARYYEDMDTVVVQFVSTTGGDTWGTANIVGGKATGISTIIYNRIVRILSR
;
A
#
# COMPACT_ATOMS: atom_id res chain seq x y z
N PHE A 1 5.88 -13.73 1.38
CA PHE A 1 5.03 -13.15 2.43
C PHE A 1 4.11 -12.08 1.84
N ARG A 2 2.86 -11.96 2.29
CA ARG A 2 1.96 -10.87 1.89
C ARG A 2 2.37 -9.59 2.59
N ILE A 3 2.85 -8.60 1.85
CA ILE A 3 3.38 -7.36 2.42
C ILE A 3 2.31 -6.29 2.63
N ALA A 4 1.07 -6.55 2.16
CA ALA A 4 -0.09 -5.69 2.35
C ALA A 4 0.22 -4.21 1.99
N SER A 5 -0.06 -3.27 2.88
CA SER A 5 0.06 -1.83 2.59
C SER A 5 1.49 -1.32 2.33
N ILE A 6 2.54 -2.12 2.55
CA ILE A 6 3.89 -1.78 2.03
C ILE A 6 3.84 -1.63 0.50
N SER A 7 2.90 -2.30 -0.19
CA SER A 7 2.63 -2.13 -1.63
C SER A 7 2.41 -0.67 -2.06
N LYS A 8 1.95 0.18 -1.15
CA LYS A 8 1.70 1.59 -1.45
C LYS A 8 2.97 2.38 -1.74
N LEU A 9 4.10 1.97 -1.16
CA LEU A 9 5.41 2.57 -1.46
C LEU A 9 5.78 2.36 -2.93
N TYR A 10 5.55 1.15 -3.48
CA TYR A 10 5.81 0.85 -4.89
C TYR A 10 4.88 1.65 -5.82
N MET A 11 3.61 1.79 -5.46
CA MET A 11 2.67 2.61 -6.23
C MET A 11 3.01 4.10 -6.18
N ALA A 12 3.38 4.63 -5.01
CA ALA A 12 3.81 6.03 -4.87
C ALA A 12 5.10 6.30 -5.67
N THR A 13 6.02 5.32 -5.73
CA THR A 13 7.21 5.35 -6.59
C THR A 13 6.82 5.44 -8.07
N ALA A 14 5.88 4.61 -8.52
CA ALA A 14 5.37 4.67 -9.90
C ALA A 14 4.73 6.04 -10.20
N VAL A 15 3.93 6.58 -9.27
CA VAL A 15 3.34 7.93 -9.41
C VAL A 15 4.43 8.99 -9.54
N ALA A 16 5.49 8.96 -8.73
CA ALA A 16 6.57 9.94 -8.80
C ALA A 16 7.31 9.90 -10.14
N LYS A 17 7.66 8.70 -10.64
CA LYS A 17 8.31 8.52 -11.94
C LYS A 17 7.45 9.03 -13.10
N LEU A 18 6.16 8.68 -13.10
CA LEU A 18 5.20 9.08 -14.14
C LEU A 18 4.84 10.57 -14.06
N ALA A 19 4.85 11.16 -12.88
CA ALA A 19 4.69 12.60 -12.72
C ALA A 19 5.91 13.37 -13.24
N ASN A 20 7.12 12.86 -12.96
CA ASN A 20 8.37 13.48 -13.44
C ASN A 20 8.47 13.48 -14.97
N ASN A 21 8.09 12.40 -15.63
CA ASN A 21 8.13 12.33 -17.09
C ASN A 21 6.94 12.97 -17.80
N GLY A 22 5.98 13.57 -17.06
CA GLY A 22 4.82 14.28 -17.57
C GLY A 22 3.65 13.38 -18.02
N THR A 23 3.73 12.06 -17.82
CA THR A 23 2.60 11.15 -18.09
C THR A 23 1.44 11.36 -17.12
N LEU A 24 1.76 11.67 -15.85
CA LEU A 24 0.79 12.03 -14.81
C LEU A 24 0.93 13.51 -14.43
N SER A 25 -0.17 14.09 -13.96
CA SER A 25 -0.17 15.38 -13.25
C SER A 25 -0.73 15.18 -11.84
N LEU A 26 0.02 15.57 -10.84
CA LEU A 26 -0.42 15.48 -9.44
C LEU A 26 -1.58 16.40 -9.12
N ASP A 27 -1.79 17.44 -9.93
CA ASP A 27 -2.79 18.49 -9.71
C ASP A 27 -4.07 18.29 -10.54
N LYS A 28 -4.09 17.30 -11.46
CA LYS A 28 -5.33 16.85 -12.10
C LYS A 28 -6.25 16.18 -11.10
N THR A 29 -7.55 16.39 -11.30
CA THR A 29 -8.59 15.87 -10.41
C THR A 29 -8.97 14.42 -10.72
N LEU A 30 -9.66 13.79 -9.79
CA LEU A 30 -10.25 12.47 -10.01
C LEU A 30 -11.21 12.48 -11.20
N ALA A 31 -12.03 13.53 -11.33
CA ALA A 31 -12.95 13.70 -12.46
C ALA A 31 -12.22 13.87 -13.80
N ASP A 32 -11.02 14.47 -13.81
CA ASP A 32 -10.20 14.58 -15.02
C ASP A 32 -9.62 13.22 -15.47
N TYR A 33 -9.31 12.33 -14.52
CA TYR A 33 -8.72 11.02 -14.82
C TYR A 33 -9.78 9.95 -15.08
N LEU A 34 -10.85 9.93 -14.27
CA LEU A 34 -11.91 8.93 -14.28
C LEU A 34 -13.28 9.64 -14.37
N PRO A 35 -13.61 10.24 -15.53
CA PRO A 35 -14.81 11.05 -15.69
C PRO A 35 -16.11 10.28 -15.43
N GLU A 36 -16.11 8.95 -15.56
CA GLU A 36 -17.24 8.09 -15.27
C GLU A 36 -17.56 8.02 -13.75
N LEU A 37 -16.64 8.46 -12.90
CA LEU A 37 -16.83 8.54 -11.45
C LEU A 37 -17.15 9.95 -10.95
N ALA A 38 -17.16 10.95 -11.84
CA ALA A 38 -17.33 12.37 -11.47
C ALA A 38 -18.60 12.63 -10.67
N ASP A 39 -19.72 12.01 -11.05
CA ASP A 39 -21.03 12.16 -10.37
C ASP A 39 -21.25 11.12 -9.27
N ARG A 40 -20.30 10.18 -9.08
CA ARG A 40 -20.42 9.05 -8.16
C ARG A 40 -19.57 9.19 -6.89
N ILE A 41 -18.59 10.10 -6.92
CA ILE A 41 -17.70 10.39 -5.78
C ILE A 41 -17.83 11.88 -5.48
N GLU A 42 -18.26 12.20 -4.26
CA GLU A 42 -18.42 13.59 -3.83
C GLU A 42 -17.07 14.33 -3.89
N TYR A 43 -17.06 15.54 -4.45
CA TYR A 43 -15.86 16.36 -4.71
C TYR A 43 -14.85 15.76 -5.71
N ALA A 44 -15.25 14.86 -6.61
CA ALA A 44 -14.35 14.28 -7.61
C ALA A 44 -13.66 15.35 -8.47
N ASP A 45 -14.30 16.51 -8.70
CA ASP A 45 -13.79 17.67 -9.41
C ASP A 45 -12.79 18.53 -8.60
N GLN A 46 -12.61 18.24 -7.31
CA GLN A 46 -11.70 18.96 -6.41
C GLN A 46 -10.59 18.06 -5.84
N ILE A 47 -10.83 16.74 -5.80
CA ILE A 47 -9.88 15.76 -5.30
C ILE A 47 -8.77 15.55 -6.33
N THR A 48 -7.56 16.01 -6.04
CA THR A 48 -6.40 15.82 -6.92
C THR A 48 -5.72 14.46 -6.68
N LEU A 49 -4.93 14.01 -7.67
CA LEU A 49 -4.09 12.81 -7.52
C LEU A 49 -3.16 12.95 -6.29
N ARG A 50 -2.58 14.12 -6.07
CA ARG A 50 -1.76 14.43 -4.88
C ARG A 50 -2.52 14.14 -3.59
N MET A 51 -3.75 14.64 -3.46
CA MET A 51 -4.59 14.44 -2.27
C MET A 51 -4.91 12.96 -2.05
N MET A 52 -5.10 12.18 -3.11
CA MET A 52 -5.32 10.73 -3.00
C MET A 52 -4.08 10.02 -2.48
N VAL A 53 -2.89 10.28 -3.05
CA VAL A 53 -1.64 9.67 -2.58
C VAL A 53 -1.38 9.99 -1.11
N GLN A 54 -1.64 11.23 -0.68
CA GLN A 54 -1.44 11.72 0.68
C GLN A 54 -2.55 11.33 1.67
N HIS A 55 -3.57 10.57 1.25
CA HIS A 55 -4.76 10.27 2.07
C HIS A 55 -5.51 11.53 2.56
N ARG A 56 -5.60 12.57 1.73
CA ARG A 56 -6.26 13.86 2.01
C ARG A 56 -7.51 14.10 1.16
N SER A 57 -8.00 13.06 0.46
CA SER A 57 -9.15 13.15 -0.46
C SER A 57 -10.49 13.33 0.23
N GLY A 58 -10.67 12.77 1.41
CA GLY A 58 -11.99 12.64 2.07
C GLY A 58 -12.84 11.48 1.55
N ILE A 59 -12.37 10.71 0.57
CA ILE A 59 -13.10 9.53 0.07
C ILE A 59 -13.19 8.46 1.17
N PRO A 60 -14.39 7.94 1.48
CA PRO A 60 -14.57 6.88 2.48
C PRO A 60 -13.71 5.66 2.18
N ASN A 61 -13.24 4.99 3.24
CA ASN A 61 -12.45 3.78 3.11
C ASN A 61 -13.36 2.57 2.92
N PHE A 62 -13.29 1.89 1.77
CA PHE A 62 -14.15 0.74 1.48
C PHE A 62 -13.95 -0.42 2.48
N THR A 63 -12.77 -0.52 3.11
CA THR A 63 -12.50 -1.57 4.09
C THR A 63 -13.21 -1.36 5.43
N ASP A 64 -13.78 -0.17 5.64
CA ASP A 64 -14.58 0.17 6.82
C ASP A 64 -16.09 0.15 6.50
N ALA A 65 -16.45 -0.08 5.23
CA ALA A 65 -17.85 -0.09 4.80
C ALA A 65 -18.57 -1.38 5.19
N GLU A 66 -19.87 -1.26 5.47
CA GLU A 66 -20.72 -2.43 5.60
C GLU A 66 -20.71 -3.24 4.28
N GLY A 67 -20.47 -4.54 4.39
CA GLY A 67 -20.36 -5.45 3.23
C GLY A 67 -18.92 -5.77 2.82
N TRP A 68 -17.91 -5.12 3.39
CA TRP A 68 -16.54 -5.58 3.26
C TRP A 68 -16.27 -6.78 4.16
N ASP A 69 -15.73 -7.85 3.59
CA ASP A 69 -15.34 -9.06 4.33
C ASP A 69 -13.84 -9.34 4.14
N TRP A 70 -13.07 -9.19 5.19
CA TRP A 70 -11.64 -9.48 5.21
C TRP A 70 -11.30 -10.96 5.07
N PHE A 71 -12.24 -11.87 5.38
CA PHE A 71 -12.07 -13.32 5.33
C PHE A 71 -12.61 -13.94 4.04
N ALA A 72 -13.02 -13.13 3.08
CA ALA A 72 -13.35 -13.54 1.73
C ALA A 72 -12.28 -13.07 0.72
N SER A 73 -12.00 -13.86 -0.30
CA SER A 73 -11.16 -13.41 -1.42
C SER A 73 -11.82 -12.24 -2.15
N GLN A 74 -11.05 -11.19 -2.39
CA GLN A 74 -11.48 -9.93 -3.00
C GLN A 74 -10.76 -9.75 -4.34
N THR A 75 -11.27 -10.45 -5.36
CA THR A 75 -10.68 -10.49 -6.72
C THR A 75 -11.36 -9.53 -7.70
N ASP A 76 -12.43 -8.86 -7.27
CA ASP A 76 -13.21 -7.92 -8.06
C ASP A 76 -13.14 -6.53 -7.41
N ILE A 77 -12.27 -5.67 -7.97
CA ILE A 77 -12.05 -4.31 -7.46
C ILE A 77 -13.26 -3.40 -7.66
N ASP A 78 -14.14 -3.70 -8.63
CA ASP A 78 -15.36 -2.93 -8.85
C ASP A 78 -16.36 -3.13 -7.72
N LYS A 79 -16.43 -4.34 -7.16
CA LYS A 79 -17.25 -4.61 -5.97
C LYS A 79 -16.73 -3.86 -4.75
N ALA A 80 -15.42 -3.79 -4.56
CA ALA A 80 -14.83 -3.00 -3.48
C ALA A 80 -15.15 -1.51 -3.63
N LEU A 81 -14.99 -0.97 -4.84
CA LEU A 81 -15.32 0.43 -5.14
C LEU A 81 -16.81 0.72 -4.93
N ALA A 82 -17.70 -0.18 -5.34
CA ALA A 82 -19.15 -0.02 -5.20
C ALA A 82 -19.62 0.22 -3.76
N LEU A 83 -18.84 -0.21 -2.76
CA LEU A 83 -19.16 0.01 -1.34
C LEU A 83 -19.13 1.49 -0.92
N VAL A 84 -18.41 2.33 -1.68
CA VAL A 84 -18.21 3.75 -1.37
C VAL A 84 -18.78 4.71 -2.42
N LEU A 85 -19.20 4.20 -3.57
CA LEU A 85 -19.86 5.04 -4.57
C LEU A 85 -21.20 5.60 -4.03
N ASP A 86 -21.48 6.84 -4.41
CA ASP A 86 -22.69 7.57 -4.01
C ASP A 86 -22.81 7.78 -2.48
N LYS A 87 -21.69 7.65 -1.76
CA LYS A 87 -21.62 7.94 -0.32
C LYS A 87 -21.08 9.36 -0.10
N PRO A 88 -21.50 10.03 0.98
CA PRO A 88 -20.93 11.32 1.34
C PRO A 88 -19.45 11.17 1.68
N ALA A 89 -18.68 12.21 1.35
CA ALA A 89 -17.28 12.28 1.77
C ALA A 89 -17.16 12.40 3.30
N ASP A 90 -16.15 11.77 3.88
CA ASP A 90 -15.88 11.84 5.33
C ASP A 90 -15.48 13.25 5.76
N PHE A 91 -14.89 14.03 4.86
CA PHE A 91 -14.50 15.42 5.04
C PHE A 91 -14.20 16.07 3.67
N LYS A 92 -14.15 17.39 3.64
CA LYS A 92 -13.78 18.14 2.43
C LYS A 92 -12.35 17.85 2.01
N PRO A 93 -12.05 17.76 0.70
CA PRO A 93 -10.70 17.55 0.21
C PRO A 93 -9.70 18.52 0.87
N ASP A 94 -8.53 17.98 1.19
CA ASP A 94 -7.40 18.68 1.82
C ASP A 94 -7.62 19.16 3.27
N ALA A 95 -8.79 18.94 3.88
CA ALA A 95 -9.07 19.41 5.25
C ALA A 95 -8.27 18.66 6.33
N ARG A 96 -7.96 17.39 6.13
CA ARG A 96 -7.19 16.56 7.04
C ARG A 96 -6.64 15.32 6.34
N THR A 97 -5.74 14.60 6.98
CA THR A 97 -5.31 13.27 6.54
C THR A 97 -6.17 12.19 7.21
N SER A 98 -6.67 11.24 6.43
CA SER A 98 -7.37 10.05 6.91
C SER A 98 -7.11 8.90 5.95
N TYR A 99 -6.44 7.86 6.45
CA TYR A 99 -6.06 6.70 5.65
C TYR A 99 -7.29 6.07 4.99
N SER A 100 -7.22 5.87 3.66
CA SER A 100 -8.28 5.23 2.90
C SER A 100 -7.66 4.36 1.78
N ASN A 101 -7.96 3.07 1.79
CA ASN A 101 -7.54 2.15 0.74
C ASN A 101 -8.23 2.45 -0.59
N THR A 102 -9.38 3.12 -0.56
CA THR A 102 -10.10 3.56 -1.76
C THR A 102 -9.22 4.48 -2.62
N ASN A 103 -8.41 5.35 -2.00
CA ASN A 103 -7.48 6.18 -2.75
C ASN A 103 -6.54 5.35 -3.64
N TYR A 104 -5.94 4.30 -3.09
CA TYR A 104 -4.97 3.48 -3.82
C TYR A 104 -5.64 2.54 -4.84
N LEU A 105 -6.88 2.11 -4.59
CA LEU A 105 -7.69 1.45 -5.60
C LEU A 105 -7.90 2.36 -6.82
N LEU A 106 -8.29 3.63 -6.59
CA LEU A 106 -8.49 4.63 -7.65
C LEU A 106 -7.17 5.01 -8.32
N ILE A 107 -6.07 5.16 -7.58
CA ILE A 107 -4.73 5.40 -8.14
C ILE A 107 -4.35 4.26 -9.09
N GLY A 108 -4.61 2.99 -8.72
CA GLY A 108 -4.36 1.86 -9.62
C GLY A 108 -5.11 1.99 -10.95
N ARG A 109 -6.40 2.37 -10.92
CA ARG A 109 -7.19 2.63 -12.14
C ARG A 109 -6.64 3.80 -12.96
N ILE A 110 -6.27 4.89 -12.31
CA ILE A 110 -5.67 6.05 -12.99
C ILE A 110 -4.37 5.64 -13.67
N LEU A 111 -3.53 4.86 -13.00
CA LEU A 111 -2.28 4.36 -13.59
C LEU A 111 -2.57 3.49 -14.81
N ASP A 112 -3.51 2.54 -14.73
CA ASP A 112 -3.88 1.67 -15.84
C ASP A 112 -4.41 2.49 -17.03
N GLU A 113 -5.25 3.48 -16.78
CA GLU A 113 -5.82 4.36 -17.81
C GLU A 113 -4.75 5.18 -18.55
N VAL A 114 -3.85 5.84 -17.82
CA VAL A 114 -2.81 6.68 -18.44
C VAL A 114 -1.70 5.89 -19.11
N LEU A 115 -1.42 4.68 -18.64
CA LEU A 115 -0.42 3.79 -19.24
C LEU A 115 -0.98 3.04 -20.45
N GLY A 116 -2.29 2.77 -20.49
CA GLY A 116 -2.91 1.89 -21.48
C GLY A 116 -2.57 0.40 -21.27
N TYR A 117 -1.96 0.07 -20.13
CA TYR A 117 -1.67 -1.29 -19.67
C TYR A 117 -1.60 -1.30 -18.13
N SER A 118 -1.49 -2.48 -17.54
CA SER A 118 -1.53 -2.66 -16.09
C SER A 118 -0.39 -1.94 -15.36
N HIS A 119 -0.71 -1.16 -14.31
CA HIS A 119 0.28 -0.58 -13.40
C HIS A 119 1.18 -1.61 -12.74
N GLN A 120 0.72 -2.84 -12.61
CA GLN A 120 1.50 -3.96 -12.07
C GLN A 120 2.65 -4.32 -13.01
N GLN A 121 2.42 -4.27 -14.34
CA GLN A 121 3.48 -4.45 -15.34
C GLN A 121 4.49 -3.31 -15.27
N TYR A 122 4.01 -2.06 -15.15
CA TYR A 122 4.90 -0.90 -14.98
C TYR A 122 5.79 -1.04 -13.73
N ILE A 123 5.21 -1.44 -12.60
CA ILE A 123 5.97 -1.68 -11.36
C ILE A 123 7.02 -2.78 -11.60
N ALA A 124 6.66 -3.87 -12.27
CA ALA A 124 7.58 -4.96 -12.56
C ALA A 124 8.77 -4.50 -13.43
N ASP A 125 8.51 -3.73 -14.48
CA ASP A 125 9.52 -3.33 -15.45
C ASP A 125 10.39 -2.17 -14.95
N GLU A 126 9.80 -1.17 -14.29
CA GLU A 126 10.45 0.10 -13.95
C GLU A 126 10.96 0.18 -12.49
N ILE A 127 10.53 -0.75 -11.63
CA ILE A 127 10.89 -0.76 -10.22
C ILE A 127 11.54 -2.10 -9.83
N LEU A 128 10.86 -3.23 -10.08
CA LEU A 128 11.35 -4.52 -9.60
C LEU A 128 12.56 -5.01 -10.41
N ALA A 129 12.46 -5.00 -11.74
CA ALA A 129 13.52 -5.51 -12.62
C ALA A 129 14.85 -4.73 -12.49
N PRO A 130 14.87 -3.37 -12.45
CA PRO A 130 16.12 -2.62 -12.29
C PRO A 130 16.83 -2.89 -10.95
N LEU A 131 16.08 -3.25 -9.89
CA LEU A 131 16.63 -3.59 -8.58
C LEU A 131 16.90 -5.09 -8.39
N GLY A 132 16.58 -5.93 -9.39
CA GLY A 132 16.73 -7.37 -9.32
C GLY A 132 15.82 -8.06 -8.30
N LEU A 133 14.63 -7.48 -8.02
CA LEU A 133 13.66 -7.99 -7.04
C LEU A 133 12.86 -9.16 -7.62
N THR A 134 13.51 -10.29 -7.76
CA THR A 134 12.96 -11.48 -8.45
C THR A 134 11.97 -12.28 -7.60
N HIS A 135 11.85 -11.96 -6.32
CA HIS A 135 10.91 -12.61 -5.37
C HIS A 135 9.86 -11.61 -4.86
N THR A 136 9.55 -10.60 -5.68
CA THR A 136 8.47 -9.64 -5.42
C THR A 136 7.46 -9.70 -6.57
N TYR A 137 6.19 -9.86 -6.21
CA TYR A 137 5.08 -10.08 -7.13
C TYR A 137 3.94 -9.13 -6.80
N SER A 138 3.25 -8.63 -7.81
CA SER A 138 2.10 -7.75 -7.62
C SER A 138 0.83 -8.49 -7.18
N LEU A 139 0.68 -9.76 -7.57
CA LEU A 139 -0.50 -10.56 -7.31
C LEU A 139 -0.14 -11.97 -6.84
N LEU A 140 -1.02 -12.58 -6.04
CA LEU A 140 -0.89 -13.97 -5.58
C LEU A 140 -0.84 -14.96 -6.75
N SER A 141 -1.55 -14.68 -7.84
CA SER A 141 -1.56 -15.53 -9.04
C SER A 141 -0.22 -15.64 -9.78
N GLN A 142 0.74 -14.76 -9.45
CA GLN A 142 2.08 -14.76 -10.07
C GLN A 142 3.11 -15.59 -9.29
N VAL A 143 2.76 -16.10 -8.12
CA VAL A 143 3.65 -16.87 -7.24
C VAL A 143 3.12 -18.28 -7.05
N ASN A 144 4.03 -19.26 -6.90
CA ASN A 144 3.60 -20.58 -6.47
C ASN A 144 3.02 -20.51 -5.06
N TYR A 145 1.80 -20.95 -4.90
CA TYR A 145 1.07 -20.93 -3.64
C TYR A 145 1.85 -21.57 -2.46
N ASP A 146 2.58 -22.66 -2.74
CA ASP A 146 3.35 -23.37 -1.71
C ASP A 146 4.59 -22.59 -1.24
N ASP A 147 5.02 -21.56 -2.00
CA ASP A 147 6.11 -20.67 -1.62
C ASP A 147 5.64 -19.51 -0.73
N VAL A 148 4.31 -19.33 -0.56
CA VAL A 148 3.75 -18.33 0.33
C VAL A 148 3.64 -18.86 1.74
N VAL A 149 4.23 -18.16 2.70
CA VAL A 149 4.13 -18.51 4.13
C VAL A 149 2.68 -18.56 4.56
N SER A 150 2.28 -19.61 5.28
CA SER A 150 0.95 -19.73 5.88
C SER A 150 0.65 -18.56 6.82
N GLY A 151 -0.56 -18.04 6.76
CA GLY A 151 -1.04 -16.94 7.59
C GLY A 151 -2.16 -17.41 8.51
N TYR A 152 -2.15 -16.99 9.77
CA TYR A 152 -3.11 -17.42 10.75
C TYR A 152 -3.79 -16.25 11.46
N TRP A 153 -5.07 -16.42 11.76
CA TRP A 153 -5.79 -15.52 12.64
C TRP A 153 -5.97 -16.20 14.00
N TYR A 154 -5.71 -15.47 15.08
CA TYR A 154 -5.86 -15.98 16.42
C TYR A 154 -7.28 -16.58 16.64
N GLU A 155 -7.35 -17.79 17.18
CA GLU A 155 -8.59 -18.57 17.34
C GLU A 155 -9.29 -19.00 16.05
N TYR A 156 -8.61 -18.96 14.90
CA TYR A 156 -9.11 -19.42 13.63
C TYR A 156 -8.14 -20.43 13.02
N ASP A 157 -8.61 -21.65 12.76
CA ASP A 157 -7.75 -22.79 12.43
C ASP A 157 -7.33 -22.83 10.94
N ASP A 158 -8.02 -22.08 10.07
CA ASP A 158 -7.73 -22.12 8.65
C ASP A 158 -6.48 -21.33 8.27
N ASP A 159 -5.75 -21.84 7.28
CA ASP A 159 -4.63 -21.14 6.66
C ASP A 159 -5.15 -20.05 5.72
N LEU A 160 -4.91 -18.80 6.09
CA LEU A 160 -5.41 -17.62 5.39
C LEU A 160 -4.58 -17.25 4.14
N ARG A 161 -3.51 -18.00 3.80
CA ARG A 161 -2.76 -17.75 2.56
C ARG A 161 -3.61 -17.98 1.31
N GLN A 162 -4.76 -18.69 1.41
CA GLN A 162 -5.72 -18.88 0.31
C GLN A 162 -6.52 -17.61 -0.03
N LEU A 163 -6.64 -16.67 0.89
CA LEU A 163 -7.38 -15.44 0.62
C LEU A 163 -6.64 -14.60 -0.40
N ASP A 164 -7.26 -14.33 -1.53
CA ASP A 164 -6.69 -13.49 -2.57
C ASP A 164 -7.33 -12.09 -2.52
N HIS A 165 -6.49 -11.07 -2.30
CA HIS A 165 -6.90 -9.67 -2.30
C HIS A 165 -6.12 -8.93 -3.38
N VAL A 166 -6.74 -8.73 -4.56
CA VAL A 166 -6.12 -8.05 -5.70
C VAL A 166 -6.15 -6.52 -5.62
N ILE A 167 -6.39 -5.98 -4.43
CA ILE A 167 -6.58 -4.54 -4.21
C ILE A 167 -5.27 -3.78 -4.45
N PRO A 168 -5.23 -2.79 -5.36
CA PRO A 168 -4.08 -1.93 -5.56
C PRO A 168 -3.59 -1.30 -4.25
N GLY A 169 -2.28 -1.32 -4.02
CA GLY A 169 -1.68 -0.86 -2.76
C GLY A 169 -1.84 -1.80 -1.57
N GLY A 170 -2.23 -3.07 -1.80
CA GLY A 170 -2.39 -4.07 -0.73
C GLY A 170 -2.15 -5.52 -1.15
N SER A 171 -1.96 -5.80 -2.45
CA SER A 171 -1.94 -7.15 -3.02
C SER A 171 -0.56 -7.82 -3.07
N MET A 172 0.53 -7.07 -2.94
CA MET A 172 1.87 -7.59 -3.26
C MET A 172 2.35 -8.65 -2.28
N ILE A 173 3.17 -9.55 -2.84
CA ILE A 173 3.87 -10.61 -2.15
C ILE A 173 5.37 -10.39 -2.33
N ALA A 174 6.17 -10.48 -1.27
CA ALA A 174 7.61 -10.29 -1.35
C ALA A 174 8.36 -11.08 -0.27
N THR A 175 9.66 -11.22 -0.44
CA THR A 175 10.58 -11.60 0.62
C THR A 175 10.97 -10.39 1.47
N ALA A 176 11.45 -10.61 2.68
CA ALA A 176 11.97 -9.53 3.51
C ALA A 176 13.24 -8.91 2.90
N GLU A 177 14.03 -9.70 2.20
CA GLU A 177 15.23 -9.26 1.48
C GLU A 177 14.86 -8.28 0.36
N ASP A 178 13.92 -8.64 -0.53
CA ASP A 178 13.48 -7.77 -1.64
C ASP A 178 12.88 -6.46 -1.11
N VAL A 179 12.05 -6.52 -0.05
CA VAL A 179 11.52 -5.30 0.60
C VAL A 179 12.66 -4.46 1.18
N GLY A 180 13.68 -5.08 1.76
CA GLY A 180 14.87 -4.41 2.27
C GLY A 180 15.66 -3.69 1.18
N ILE A 181 15.91 -4.35 0.06
CA ILE A 181 16.61 -3.78 -1.12
C ILE A 181 15.80 -2.60 -1.69
N PHE A 182 14.48 -2.80 -1.89
CA PHE A 182 13.61 -1.74 -2.39
C PHE A 182 13.63 -0.51 -1.47
N LEU A 183 13.43 -0.72 -0.17
CA LEU A 183 13.36 0.38 0.79
C LEU A 183 14.68 1.12 0.92
N ARG A 184 15.82 0.39 0.84
CA ARG A 184 17.15 0.97 0.79
C ARG A 184 17.30 1.85 -0.45
N ALA A 185 17.00 1.32 -1.64
CA ALA A 185 17.14 2.04 -2.90
C ALA A 185 16.22 3.27 -3.00
N LEU A 186 15.03 3.20 -2.38
CA LEU A 186 14.11 4.33 -2.29
C LEU A 186 14.66 5.47 -1.42
N ASN A 187 15.34 5.13 -0.32
CA ASN A 187 15.82 6.12 0.66
C ASN A 187 17.17 6.73 0.28
N ASP A 188 18.05 5.98 -0.38
CA ASP A 188 19.40 6.45 -0.73
C ASP A 188 19.53 7.01 -2.17
N GLY A 189 18.40 7.17 -2.87
CA GLY A 189 18.36 7.79 -4.20
C GLY A 189 18.81 6.89 -5.35
N LEU A 190 18.95 5.58 -5.14
CA LEU A 190 19.31 4.65 -6.22
C LEU A 190 18.13 4.31 -7.13
N LEU A 191 16.90 4.39 -6.63
CA LEU A 191 15.69 4.06 -7.36
C LEU A 191 15.10 5.25 -8.12
N LEU A 192 15.19 6.44 -7.54
CA LEU A 192 14.63 7.68 -8.05
C LEU A 192 15.76 8.68 -8.31
N ASN A 193 15.70 9.39 -9.46
CA ASN A 193 16.57 10.55 -9.68
C ASN A 193 16.16 11.73 -8.78
N ASP A 194 16.95 12.81 -8.76
CA ASP A 194 16.74 13.95 -7.86
C ASP A 194 15.36 14.60 -8.01
N ASP A 195 14.86 14.73 -9.25
CA ASP A 195 13.54 15.32 -9.53
C ASP A 195 12.41 14.36 -9.10
N GLU A 196 12.54 13.07 -9.37
CA GLU A 196 11.61 12.03 -8.91
C GLU A 196 11.60 11.94 -7.39
N GLN A 197 12.77 12.05 -6.74
CA GLN A 197 12.91 12.05 -5.29
C GLN A 197 12.23 13.27 -4.67
N ALA A 198 12.38 14.46 -5.27
CA ALA A 198 11.69 15.67 -4.84
C ALA A 198 10.17 15.54 -4.96
N ILE A 199 9.68 14.91 -6.04
CA ILE A 199 8.26 14.60 -6.20
C ILE A 199 7.81 13.62 -5.13
N TYR A 200 8.49 12.47 -4.97
CA TYR A 200 8.14 11.43 -4.02
C TYR A 200 8.03 11.97 -2.59
N SER A 201 9.05 12.70 -2.12
CA SER A 201 9.09 13.29 -0.78
C SER A 201 7.95 14.29 -0.53
N SER A 202 7.40 14.88 -1.59
CA SER A 202 6.26 15.80 -1.50
C SER A 202 4.90 15.10 -1.40
N ILE A 203 4.83 13.80 -1.71
CA ILE A 203 3.55 13.08 -1.82
C ILE A 203 3.41 11.90 -0.87
N TYR A 204 4.52 11.25 -0.46
CA TYR A 204 4.40 10.03 0.36
C TYR A 204 5.56 9.86 1.34
N GLU A 205 5.40 8.89 2.25
CA GLU A 205 6.37 8.51 3.27
C GLU A 205 7.36 7.45 2.76
N TYR A 206 8.51 7.33 3.45
CA TYR A 206 9.61 6.44 3.08
C TYR A 206 9.63 5.13 3.87
N GLU A 207 8.63 4.88 4.69
CA GLU A 207 8.46 3.67 5.48
C GLU A 207 7.00 3.27 5.55
N HIS A 208 6.69 2.01 5.79
CA HIS A 208 5.30 1.58 5.93
C HIS A 208 5.15 0.32 6.78
N THR A 209 3.95 0.15 7.29
CA THR A 209 3.47 -1.11 7.84
C THR A 209 2.44 -1.74 6.91
N GLY A 210 2.26 -3.06 6.98
CA GLY A 210 1.23 -3.77 6.24
C GLY A 210 0.42 -4.67 7.14
N TRP A 211 -0.88 -4.77 6.87
CA TRP A 211 -1.77 -5.65 7.60
C TRP A 211 -2.87 -6.18 6.68
N VAL A 212 -3.04 -7.49 6.69
CA VAL A 212 -4.21 -8.23 6.22
C VAL A 212 -4.39 -9.43 7.16
N PRO A 213 -5.56 -10.07 7.21
CA PRO A 213 -5.73 -11.26 8.05
C PRO A 213 -4.62 -12.28 7.83
N GLY A 214 -4.01 -12.72 8.92
CA GLY A 214 -2.90 -13.66 8.91
C GLY A 214 -1.51 -13.06 8.70
N TYR A 215 -1.38 -11.76 8.33
CA TYR A 215 -0.09 -11.18 7.97
C TYR A 215 0.07 -9.76 8.50
N HIS A 216 1.18 -9.50 9.16
CA HIS A 216 1.60 -8.18 9.57
C HIS A 216 3.05 -7.94 9.18
N SER A 217 3.34 -6.80 8.57
CA SER A 217 4.66 -6.41 8.10
C SER A 217 5.05 -5.03 8.59
N ILE A 218 6.34 -4.83 8.89
CA ILE A 218 6.94 -3.52 9.22
C ILE A 218 8.21 -3.42 8.39
N ALA A 219 8.40 -2.30 7.70
CA ALA A 219 9.61 -2.02 6.94
C ALA A 219 10.00 -0.55 7.13
N ARG A 220 11.21 -0.30 7.66
CA ARG A 220 11.74 1.03 7.94
C ARG A 220 13.22 1.12 7.65
N TYR A 221 13.64 2.29 7.17
CA TYR A 221 15.03 2.68 7.04
C TYR A 221 15.44 3.58 8.19
N TYR A 222 16.60 3.33 8.73
CA TYR A 222 17.24 4.10 9.81
C TYR A 222 18.53 4.72 9.28
N GLU A 223 18.45 5.99 8.95
CA GLU A 223 19.57 6.75 8.35
C GLU A 223 20.80 6.78 9.26
N ASP A 224 20.60 6.97 10.57
CA ASP A 224 21.66 7.03 11.58
C ASP A 224 22.48 5.74 11.71
N MET A 225 21.87 4.60 11.36
CA MET A 225 22.51 3.28 11.37
C MET A 225 22.80 2.76 9.95
N ASP A 226 22.36 3.49 8.92
CA ASP A 226 22.38 3.06 7.52
C ASP A 226 21.81 1.66 7.32
N THR A 227 20.66 1.37 7.96
CA THR A 227 20.11 0.03 8.08
C THR A 227 18.61 0.00 7.79
N VAL A 228 18.18 -0.94 6.95
CA VAL A 228 16.76 -1.28 6.81
C VAL A 228 16.42 -2.42 7.77
N VAL A 229 15.33 -2.26 8.52
CA VAL A 229 14.78 -3.32 9.37
C VAL A 229 13.41 -3.73 8.83
N VAL A 230 13.29 -4.98 8.41
CA VAL A 230 12.05 -5.59 7.95
C VAL A 230 11.63 -6.69 8.92
N GLN A 231 10.37 -6.67 9.35
CA GLN A 231 9.79 -7.72 10.17
C GLN A 231 8.48 -8.21 9.56
N PHE A 232 8.36 -9.51 9.42
CA PHE A 232 7.16 -10.21 9.00
C PHE A 232 6.64 -11.10 10.11
N VAL A 233 5.33 -11.05 10.37
CA VAL A 233 4.63 -11.86 11.35
C VAL A 233 3.42 -12.50 10.68
N SER A 234 3.38 -13.84 10.67
CA SER A 234 2.35 -14.64 9.97
C SER A 234 1.17 -15.03 10.88
N THR A 235 0.91 -14.23 11.91
CA THR A 235 -0.25 -14.39 12.78
C THR A 235 -0.80 -13.02 13.17
N THR A 236 -2.11 -12.85 13.04
CA THR A 236 -2.84 -11.62 13.42
C THR A 236 -4.11 -11.99 14.19
N GLY A 237 -4.85 -10.98 14.68
CA GLY A 237 -6.06 -11.20 15.48
C GLY A 237 -5.79 -11.40 16.98
N GLY A 238 -6.86 -11.38 17.78
CA GLY A 238 -6.83 -11.44 19.24
C GLY A 238 -6.33 -10.16 19.93
N ASP A 239 -6.64 -9.99 21.21
CA ASP A 239 -6.22 -8.81 21.98
C ASP A 239 -4.74 -8.85 22.39
N THR A 240 -4.09 -10.02 22.31
CA THR A 240 -2.75 -10.27 22.84
C THR A 240 -1.67 -10.41 21.76
N TRP A 241 -2.03 -10.71 20.52
CA TRP A 241 -1.11 -10.97 19.42
C TRP A 241 -1.27 -9.94 18.31
N GLY A 242 -0.57 -8.82 18.45
CA GLY A 242 -0.14 -7.99 17.33
C GLY A 242 -1.20 -7.55 16.32
N THR A 243 -2.48 -7.51 16.65
CA THR A 243 -3.32 -6.55 15.97
C THR A 243 -2.69 -5.21 16.24
N ALA A 244 -2.09 -4.63 15.23
CA ALA A 244 -1.91 -3.21 15.23
C ALA A 244 -3.31 -2.62 15.34
N ASN A 245 -3.81 -2.49 16.54
CA ASN A 245 -4.89 -1.59 16.81
C ASN A 245 -4.32 -0.23 16.49
N ILE A 246 -4.51 0.23 15.26
CA ILE A 246 -4.22 1.59 14.84
C ILE A 246 -5.28 2.47 15.48
N VAL A 247 -5.27 2.54 16.78
CA VAL A 247 -6.00 3.53 17.54
C VAL A 247 -5.05 4.71 17.70
N GLY A 248 -5.26 5.74 16.90
CA GLY A 248 -4.53 6.99 16.98
C GLY A 248 -3.07 6.92 16.49
N GLY A 249 -2.75 6.08 15.49
CA GLY A 249 -1.42 6.06 14.85
C GLY A 249 -0.31 5.41 15.66
N LYS A 250 -0.62 4.70 16.76
CA LYS A 250 0.36 3.97 17.57
C LYS A 250 0.10 2.47 17.46
N ALA A 251 0.98 1.76 16.77
CA ALA A 251 1.03 0.30 16.81
C ALA A 251 1.45 -0.16 18.22
N THR A 252 0.56 -0.82 18.95
CA THR A 252 0.78 -1.24 20.34
C THR A 252 0.86 -2.75 20.54
N GLY A 253 1.03 -3.53 19.46
CA GLY A 253 1.09 -4.98 19.53
C GLY A 253 2.48 -5.54 19.86
N ILE A 254 2.55 -6.83 20.24
CA ILE A 254 3.80 -7.56 20.51
C ILE A 254 4.76 -7.48 19.33
N SER A 255 4.26 -7.52 18.11
CA SER A 255 5.06 -7.32 16.89
C SER A 255 5.88 -6.02 16.94
N THR A 256 5.24 -4.91 17.28
CA THR A 256 5.92 -3.60 17.42
C THR A 256 6.92 -3.59 18.58
N ILE A 257 6.60 -4.26 19.70
CA ILE A 257 7.53 -4.37 20.84
C ILE A 257 8.78 -5.14 20.44
N ILE A 258 8.64 -6.25 19.73
CA ILE A 258 9.75 -7.05 19.22
C ILE A 258 10.58 -6.21 18.23
N TYR A 259 9.92 -5.57 17.27
CA TYR A 259 10.56 -4.68 16.30
C TYR A 259 11.42 -3.61 16.98
N ASN A 260 10.86 -2.87 17.93
CA ASN A 260 11.56 -1.83 18.67
C ASN A 260 12.73 -2.37 19.51
N ARG A 261 12.65 -3.62 19.99
CA ARG A 261 13.78 -4.28 20.67
C ARG A 261 14.92 -4.61 19.71
N ILE A 262 14.60 -5.09 18.50
CA ILE A 262 15.59 -5.37 17.44
C ILE A 262 16.33 -4.07 17.10
N VAL A 263 15.60 -3.01 16.80
CA VAL A 263 16.19 -1.69 16.50
C VAL A 263 17.10 -1.21 17.61
N ARG A 264 16.68 -1.32 18.88
CA ARG A 264 17.51 -0.94 20.03
C ARG A 264 18.79 -1.76 20.17
N ILE A 265 18.79 -3.02 19.75
CA ILE A 265 19.99 -3.87 19.75
C ILE A 265 20.96 -3.43 18.66
N LEU A 266 20.44 -3.12 17.47
CA LEU A 266 21.22 -2.67 16.32
C LEU A 266 21.85 -1.26 16.54
N SER A 267 21.20 -0.41 17.31
CA SER A 267 21.65 0.97 17.61
C SER A 267 22.70 1.06 18.73
N ARG A 268 23.19 -0.08 19.25
CA ARG A 268 24.24 -0.14 20.28
C ARG A 268 25.63 -0.38 19.69
#